data_134ddb18560bf6144088d6e9c0e5f3dd
#
_entry.id   134ddb18560bf6144088d6e9c0e5f3dd
#
_cell.length_a   1.000
_cell.length_b   1.000
_cell.length_c   1.000
_cell.angle_alpha   90.00
_cell.angle_beta   90.00
_cell.angle_gamma   90.00
#
_symmetry.space_group_name_H-M   'P 1'
#
loop_
_entity.id
_entity.type
_entity.pdbx_description
1 polymer ?
#
loop_
_entity_poly.entity_id
_entity_poly.type
_entity_poly.pdbx_seq_one_letter_code
_entity_poly.pdbx_strand_id
1 'polypeptide(L)'
;MTKFPLLLISAVGILSGCTNSNIRPIANSESNTANAPRAESVIAHTTENQPMKPANTAKWTPGGEAIDTQELDAAVMKAEKGLTARDSDPDTKKALGEAFFRRAVALTEARQYAAAIGDYRRALKNDPANTDAKTWIDKITTIYASMGKAPPKEGDEPPALPFTASEK
;
A
#
# COMPACT_ATOMS: atom_id res chain seq x y z
N MET A 1 -9.32 20.67 -46.88
CA MET A 1 -8.75 21.99 -46.47
C MET A 1 -9.65 22.53 -45.36
N THR A 2 -9.33 22.28 -44.13
CA THR A 2 -10.05 22.83 -42.99
C THR A 2 -9.03 23.30 -41.96
N LYS A 3 -8.97 24.61 -41.78
CA LYS A 3 -8.03 25.34 -40.94
C LYS A 3 -8.49 25.27 -39.48
N PHE A 4 -7.62 24.83 -38.57
CA PHE A 4 -7.81 25.02 -37.12
C PHE A 4 -7.25 26.36 -36.66
N PRO A 5 -7.95 27.10 -35.82
CA PRO A 5 -7.40 28.29 -35.19
C PRO A 5 -6.63 27.96 -33.90
N LEU A 6 -5.46 28.52 -33.83
CA LEU A 6 -4.55 28.57 -32.70
C LEU A 6 -5.17 29.48 -31.60
N LEU A 7 -5.38 28.97 -30.41
CA LEU A 7 -5.85 29.74 -29.26
C LEU A 7 -4.71 29.80 -28.23
N LEU A 8 -4.01 30.96 -28.25
CA LEU A 8 -3.05 31.36 -27.24
C LEU A 8 -3.82 31.85 -26.00
N ILE A 9 -3.60 31.22 -24.86
CA ILE A 9 -3.99 31.79 -23.57
C ILE A 9 -2.75 31.95 -22.71
N SER A 10 -2.43 33.21 -22.55
CA SER A 10 -1.43 33.78 -21.64
C SER A 10 -2.11 34.02 -20.28
N ALA A 11 -1.53 33.64 -19.18
CA ALA A 11 -1.88 34.10 -17.84
C ALA A 11 -0.67 33.99 -16.93
N VAL A 12 -0.13 35.03 -16.72
CA VAL A 12 0.29 35.93 -15.64
C VAL A 12 0.15 35.36 -14.24
N GLY A 13 1.31 35.42 -13.56
CA GLY A 13 1.61 35.00 -12.21
C GLY A 13 0.89 35.76 -11.09
N ILE A 14 1.07 35.22 -9.89
CA ILE A 14 1.18 36.00 -8.66
C ILE A 14 2.06 35.25 -7.67
N LEU A 15 3.17 35.83 -7.30
CA LEU A 15 3.98 35.55 -6.12
C LEU A 15 3.27 36.09 -4.88
N SER A 16 3.15 35.30 -3.87
CA SER A 16 2.97 35.80 -2.50
C SER A 16 3.72 34.92 -1.53
N GLY A 17 4.82 35.44 -1.05
CA GLY A 17 5.56 34.89 0.07
C GLY A 17 4.86 35.18 1.40
N CYS A 18 5.00 34.26 2.34
CA CYS A 18 4.93 34.54 3.77
C CYS A 18 5.93 33.66 4.50
N THR A 19 7.00 34.30 4.90
CA THR A 19 7.92 33.83 5.93
C THR A 19 7.23 33.89 7.28
N ASN A 20 7.24 32.82 8.06
CA ASN A 20 7.03 32.90 9.49
C ASN A 20 7.98 31.95 10.22
N SER A 21 9.08 32.52 10.65
CA SER A 21 10.06 31.90 11.55
C SER A 21 9.59 32.12 12.99
N ASN A 22 9.24 31.05 13.70
CA ASN A 22 9.13 31.05 15.16
C ASN A 22 9.97 29.91 15.71
N ILE A 23 11.24 30.25 15.94
CA ILE A 23 12.17 29.44 16.74
C ILE A 23 11.94 29.84 18.21
N ARG A 24 11.48 28.94 19.06
CA ARG A 24 11.55 29.08 20.50
C ARG A 24 12.64 28.18 21.04
N PRO A 25 13.57 28.68 21.86
CA PRO A 25 14.56 27.85 22.52
C PRO A 25 13.95 27.08 23.68
N ILE A 26 14.25 25.78 23.74
CA ILE A 26 13.90 24.93 24.88
C ILE A 26 15.01 25.08 25.91
N ALA A 27 14.66 25.61 27.05
CA ALA A 27 15.53 25.67 28.22
C ALA A 27 15.60 24.29 28.88
N ASN A 28 16.81 23.81 29.11
CA ASN A 28 17.15 22.73 30.00
C ASN A 28 16.70 23.06 31.43
N SER A 29 16.01 22.14 32.07
CA SER A 29 15.91 22.11 33.52
C SER A 29 16.15 20.68 33.99
N GLU A 30 17.37 20.47 34.44
CA GLU A 30 17.72 19.32 35.27
C GLU A 30 17.02 19.47 36.63
N SER A 31 16.37 18.42 37.09
CA SER A 31 16.09 18.21 38.51
C SER A 31 16.05 16.73 38.82
N ASN A 32 17.11 16.32 39.42
CA ASN A 32 17.32 15.09 40.12
C ASN A 32 16.53 15.12 41.46
N THR A 33 15.76 14.08 41.80
CA THR A 33 15.60 13.61 43.20
C THR A 33 14.85 12.27 43.24
N ALA A 34 15.56 11.25 43.58
CA ALA A 34 15.41 10.32 44.68
C ALA A 34 14.04 9.63 44.95
N ASN A 35 14.04 8.33 44.72
CA ASN A 35 13.74 7.24 45.64
C ASN A 35 12.46 7.30 46.50
N ALA A 36 11.50 6.41 46.15
CA ALA A 36 10.63 5.74 47.13
C ALA A 36 9.81 4.60 46.48
N PRO A 37 9.26 3.63 47.23
CA PRO A 37 9.29 2.25 46.90
C PRO A 37 8.01 1.72 46.21
N ARG A 38 8.27 0.78 45.32
CA ARG A 38 7.50 -0.42 44.94
C ARG A 38 6.12 -0.60 45.61
N ALA A 39 5.09 -0.45 44.80
CA ALA A 39 3.83 -1.12 44.99
C ALA A 39 3.67 -2.13 43.84
N GLU A 40 3.72 -3.40 44.18
CA GLU A 40 3.37 -4.51 43.29
C GLU A 40 1.88 -4.46 42.99
N SER A 41 1.54 -4.01 41.78
CA SER A 41 0.20 -4.22 41.23
C SER A 41 0.25 -5.50 40.42
N VAL A 42 -0.16 -6.60 41.02
CA VAL A 42 -0.47 -7.85 40.32
C VAL A 42 -1.73 -7.60 39.52
N ILE A 43 -1.59 -7.16 38.28
CA ILE A 43 -2.69 -7.16 37.33
C ILE A 43 -2.84 -8.61 36.86
N ALA A 44 -3.85 -9.28 37.40
CA ALA A 44 -4.33 -10.54 36.87
C ALA A 44 -4.73 -10.31 35.42
N HIS A 45 -3.92 -10.84 34.48
CA HIS A 45 -4.31 -10.92 33.08
C HIS A 45 -5.46 -11.92 32.98
N THR A 46 -6.67 -11.38 33.00
CA THR A 46 -7.84 -12.12 32.53
C THR A 46 -7.57 -12.49 31.08
N THR A 47 -7.37 -13.76 30.82
CA THR A 47 -7.27 -14.29 29.46
C THR A 47 -8.64 -14.16 28.81
N GLU A 48 -8.94 -12.96 28.31
CA GLU A 48 -10.10 -12.73 27.48
C GLU A 48 -9.85 -13.42 26.17
N ASN A 49 -10.77 -14.27 25.82
CA ASN A 49 -10.79 -15.17 24.67
C ASN A 49 -10.83 -14.31 23.39
N GLN A 50 -9.68 -13.73 22.99
CA GLN A 50 -9.58 -13.06 21.70
C GLN A 50 -9.65 -14.14 20.62
N PRO A 51 -10.51 -13.97 19.61
CA PRO A 51 -10.53 -14.88 18.47
C PRO A 51 -9.12 -14.96 17.90
N MET A 52 -8.56 -16.15 17.87
CA MET A 52 -7.22 -16.38 17.34
C MET A 52 -7.16 -15.82 15.92
N LYS A 53 -6.45 -14.71 15.78
CA LYS A 53 -6.06 -14.18 14.48
C LYS A 53 -5.41 -15.35 13.73
N PRO A 54 -5.86 -15.70 12.50
CA PRO A 54 -5.26 -16.81 11.78
C PRO A 54 -3.75 -16.60 11.73
N ALA A 55 -3.00 -17.61 12.15
CA ALA A 55 -1.55 -17.56 12.13
C ALA A 55 -1.12 -17.28 10.68
N ASN A 56 -0.61 -16.07 10.45
CA ASN A 56 -0.07 -15.71 9.16
C ASN A 56 1.22 -16.51 8.96
N THR A 57 1.12 -17.64 8.26
CA THR A 57 2.25 -18.48 7.90
C THR A 57 3.13 -17.84 6.82
N ALA A 58 2.78 -16.64 6.37
CA ALA A 58 3.57 -15.92 5.41
C ALA A 58 4.93 -15.56 5.99
N LYS A 59 5.98 -15.88 5.25
CA LYS A 59 7.38 -15.57 5.56
C LYS A 59 7.64 -14.05 5.73
N TRP A 60 6.74 -13.23 5.20
CA TRP A 60 6.79 -11.78 5.22
C TRP A 60 5.69 -11.23 6.14
N THR A 61 6.07 -10.37 7.07
CA THR A 61 5.09 -9.63 7.87
C THR A 61 4.47 -8.54 6.99
N PRO A 62 3.14 -8.54 6.81
CA PRO A 62 2.47 -7.46 6.10
C PRO A 62 2.77 -6.13 6.81
N GLY A 63 3.16 -5.13 6.03
CA GLY A 63 3.36 -3.76 6.51
C GLY A 63 2.35 -2.84 5.83
N GLY A 64 2.19 -1.62 6.34
CA GLY A 64 1.28 -0.63 5.79
C GLY A 64 -0.03 -0.52 6.57
N GLU A 65 -1.00 0.16 5.97
CA GLU A 65 -2.32 0.42 6.53
C GLU A 65 -3.36 -0.53 5.92
N ALA A 66 -4.28 -1.07 6.73
CA ALA A 66 -5.38 -1.88 6.24
C ALA A 66 -6.40 -0.98 5.51
N ILE A 67 -6.75 -1.34 4.28
CA ILE A 67 -7.71 -0.62 3.45
C ILE A 67 -8.81 -1.56 2.99
N ASP A 68 -9.98 -0.99 2.69
CA ASP A 68 -11.07 -1.74 2.07
C ASP A 68 -10.70 -2.07 0.60
N THR A 69 -10.50 -3.35 0.33
CA THR A 69 -10.22 -3.88 -1.00
C THR A 69 -11.39 -4.62 -1.62
N GLN A 70 -12.57 -4.60 -0.99
CA GLN A 70 -13.71 -5.44 -1.39
C GLN A 70 -14.11 -5.27 -2.85
N GLU A 71 -14.19 -4.03 -3.33
CA GLU A 71 -14.53 -3.75 -4.73
C GLU A 71 -13.43 -4.21 -5.70
N LEU A 72 -12.16 -4.03 -5.32
CA LEU A 72 -11.01 -4.45 -6.11
C LEU A 72 -10.90 -5.98 -6.16
N ASP A 73 -11.15 -6.65 -5.05
CA ASP A 73 -11.19 -8.10 -4.97
C ASP A 73 -12.34 -8.67 -5.83
N ALA A 74 -13.51 -8.06 -5.77
CA ALA A 74 -14.64 -8.42 -6.64
C ALA A 74 -14.31 -8.25 -8.13
N ALA A 75 -13.58 -7.18 -8.50
CA ALA A 75 -13.13 -6.95 -9.86
C ALA A 75 -12.13 -8.03 -10.32
N VAL A 76 -11.17 -8.40 -9.48
CA VAL A 76 -10.24 -9.51 -9.75
C VAL A 76 -11.01 -10.82 -9.94
N MET A 77 -11.88 -11.18 -9.00
CA MET A 77 -12.69 -12.41 -9.08
C MET A 77 -13.56 -12.47 -10.35
N LYS A 78 -14.13 -11.33 -10.74
CA LYS A 78 -14.92 -11.22 -11.99
C LYS A 78 -14.06 -11.47 -13.21
N ALA A 79 -12.87 -10.89 -13.25
CA ALA A 79 -11.94 -11.05 -14.37
C ALA A 79 -11.39 -12.50 -14.44
N GLU A 80 -11.09 -13.14 -13.29
CA GLU A 80 -10.69 -14.54 -13.21
C GLU A 80 -11.77 -15.48 -13.74
N LYS A 81 -13.02 -15.26 -13.38
CA LYS A 81 -14.15 -16.02 -13.94
C LYS A 81 -14.30 -15.82 -15.46
N GLY A 82 -14.04 -14.61 -15.94
CA GLY A 82 -14.01 -14.31 -17.38
C GLY A 82 -12.92 -15.10 -18.09
N LEU A 83 -11.74 -15.21 -17.50
CA LEU A 83 -10.61 -15.96 -18.04
C LEU A 83 -10.91 -17.47 -18.10
N THR A 84 -11.47 -18.08 -17.05
CA THR A 84 -11.86 -19.50 -17.06
C THR A 84 -12.89 -19.85 -18.13
N ALA A 85 -13.76 -18.90 -18.48
CA ALA A 85 -14.74 -19.08 -19.53
C ALA A 85 -14.15 -18.94 -20.95
N ARG A 86 -12.99 -18.26 -21.10
CA ARG A 86 -12.34 -17.91 -22.38
C ARG A 86 -10.83 -17.96 -22.28
N ASP A 87 -10.29 -19.09 -21.90
CA ASP A 87 -8.91 -19.30 -21.46
C ASP A 87 -7.81 -18.77 -22.40
N SER A 88 -8.11 -18.54 -23.67
CA SER A 88 -7.13 -18.08 -24.66
C SER A 88 -7.36 -16.66 -25.18
N ASP A 89 -8.37 -15.96 -24.66
CA ASP A 89 -8.70 -14.63 -25.16
C ASP A 89 -7.73 -13.56 -24.60
N PRO A 90 -6.97 -12.87 -25.48
CA PRO A 90 -6.02 -11.84 -25.05
C PRO A 90 -6.67 -10.68 -24.30
N ASP A 91 -7.88 -10.29 -24.67
CA ASP A 91 -8.61 -9.18 -24.03
C ASP A 91 -9.02 -9.56 -22.62
N THR A 92 -9.43 -10.79 -22.41
CA THR A 92 -9.78 -11.32 -21.08
C THR A 92 -8.54 -11.38 -20.18
N LYS A 93 -7.38 -11.81 -20.70
CA LYS A 93 -6.11 -11.76 -19.95
C LYS A 93 -5.74 -10.34 -19.58
N LYS A 94 -5.82 -9.42 -20.55
CA LYS A 94 -5.54 -8.01 -20.29
C LYS A 94 -6.46 -7.41 -19.24
N ALA A 95 -7.75 -7.74 -19.28
CA ALA A 95 -8.71 -7.29 -18.26
C ALA A 95 -8.36 -7.81 -16.85
N LEU A 96 -7.89 -9.06 -16.74
CA LEU A 96 -7.41 -9.61 -15.47
C LEU A 96 -6.11 -8.91 -15.02
N GLY A 97 -5.18 -8.65 -15.94
CA GLY A 97 -3.96 -7.88 -15.67
C GLY A 97 -4.28 -6.49 -15.12
N GLU A 98 -5.24 -5.80 -15.72
CA GLU A 98 -5.70 -4.50 -15.28
C GLU A 98 -6.36 -4.54 -13.89
N ALA A 99 -7.15 -5.56 -13.59
CA ALA A 99 -7.77 -5.72 -12.26
C ALA A 99 -6.72 -5.90 -11.15
N PHE A 100 -5.71 -6.74 -11.39
CA PHE A 100 -4.58 -6.87 -10.47
C PHE A 100 -3.79 -5.57 -10.33
N PHE A 101 -3.53 -4.88 -11.45
CA PHE A 101 -2.81 -3.60 -11.42
C PHE A 101 -3.50 -2.57 -10.54
N ARG A 102 -4.82 -2.39 -10.67
CA ARG A 102 -5.60 -1.45 -9.85
C ARG A 102 -5.52 -1.78 -8.37
N ARG A 103 -5.64 -3.06 -8.01
CA ARG A 103 -5.50 -3.48 -6.61
C ARG A 103 -4.09 -3.22 -6.10
N ALA A 104 -3.06 -3.51 -6.89
CA ALA A 104 -1.67 -3.23 -6.55
C ALA A 104 -1.41 -1.74 -6.29
N VAL A 105 -2.01 -0.83 -7.07
CA VAL A 105 -1.92 0.63 -6.86
C VAL A 105 -2.50 1.00 -5.50
N ALA A 106 -3.71 0.56 -5.18
CA ALA A 106 -4.35 0.84 -3.89
C ALA A 106 -3.52 0.30 -2.71
N LEU A 107 -2.98 -0.92 -2.83
CA LEU A 107 -2.10 -1.50 -1.82
C LEU A 107 -0.78 -0.71 -1.67
N THR A 108 -0.26 -0.16 -2.77
CA THR A 108 0.95 0.68 -2.76
C THR A 108 0.71 1.99 -2.02
N GLU A 109 -0.44 2.64 -2.26
CA GLU A 109 -0.87 3.85 -1.55
C GLU A 109 -1.02 3.60 -0.06
N ALA A 110 -1.54 2.44 0.32
CA ALA A 110 -1.62 1.96 1.71
C ALA A 110 -0.28 1.47 2.27
N ARG A 111 0.82 1.59 1.54
CA ARG A 111 2.17 1.12 1.93
C ARG A 111 2.27 -0.39 2.16
N GLN A 112 1.34 -1.16 1.65
CA GLN A 112 1.37 -2.62 1.69
C GLN A 112 2.25 -3.18 0.56
N TYR A 113 3.50 -2.75 0.49
CA TYR A 113 4.41 -3.02 -0.64
C TYR A 113 4.64 -4.51 -0.90
N ALA A 114 4.65 -5.34 0.16
CA ALA A 114 4.85 -6.78 0.01
C ALA A 114 3.67 -7.47 -0.70
N ALA A 115 2.45 -7.04 -0.44
CA ALA A 115 1.25 -7.52 -1.14
C ALA A 115 1.15 -6.92 -2.55
N ALA A 116 1.42 -5.61 -2.67
CA ALA A 116 1.35 -4.88 -3.93
C ALA A 116 2.26 -5.48 -5.02
N ILE A 117 3.52 -5.83 -4.67
CA ILE A 117 4.46 -6.39 -5.63
C ILE A 117 3.97 -7.71 -6.21
N GLY A 118 3.24 -8.51 -5.42
CA GLY A 118 2.61 -9.75 -5.88
C GLY A 118 1.55 -9.48 -6.93
N ASP A 119 0.70 -8.48 -6.72
CA ASP A 119 -0.34 -8.12 -7.67
C ASP A 119 0.23 -7.49 -8.95
N TYR A 120 1.28 -6.66 -8.85
CA TYR A 120 1.97 -6.18 -10.05
C TYR A 120 2.58 -7.31 -10.88
N ARG A 121 3.15 -8.34 -10.24
CA ARG A 121 3.66 -9.53 -10.95
C ARG A 121 2.53 -10.30 -11.63
N ARG A 122 1.37 -10.46 -10.97
CA ARG A 122 0.18 -11.07 -11.56
C ARG A 122 -0.36 -10.23 -12.73
N ALA A 123 -0.33 -8.91 -12.61
CA ALA A 123 -0.68 -8.00 -13.69
C ALA A 123 0.21 -8.25 -14.93
N LEU A 124 1.54 -8.31 -14.76
CA LEU A 124 2.49 -8.60 -15.85
C LEU A 124 2.36 -10.00 -16.44
N LYS A 125 2.01 -11.00 -15.63
CA LYS A 125 1.76 -12.36 -16.12
C LYS A 125 0.59 -12.40 -17.10
N ASN A 126 -0.41 -11.56 -16.90
CA ASN A 126 -1.61 -11.48 -17.73
C ASN A 126 -1.49 -10.43 -18.84
N ASP A 127 -0.80 -9.32 -18.59
CA ASP A 127 -0.49 -8.28 -19.56
C ASP A 127 1.02 -7.93 -19.52
N PRO A 128 1.87 -8.62 -20.25
CA PRO A 128 3.31 -8.35 -20.27
C PRO A 128 3.68 -6.97 -20.85
N ALA A 129 2.75 -6.30 -21.53
CA ALA A 129 2.94 -4.96 -22.07
C ALA A 129 2.69 -3.84 -21.06
N ASN A 130 2.20 -4.14 -19.86
CA ASN A 130 1.94 -3.17 -18.82
C ASN A 130 3.26 -2.59 -18.27
N THR A 131 3.69 -1.46 -18.85
CA THR A 131 4.92 -0.75 -18.47
C THR A 131 4.85 -0.14 -17.09
N ASP A 132 3.64 0.26 -16.65
CA ASP A 132 3.43 0.87 -15.34
C ASP A 132 3.64 -0.16 -14.22
N ALA A 133 3.16 -1.38 -14.41
CA ALA A 133 3.40 -2.45 -13.45
C ALA A 133 4.91 -2.76 -13.31
N LYS A 134 5.67 -2.77 -14.41
CA LYS A 134 7.14 -2.90 -14.37
C LYS A 134 7.77 -1.78 -13.56
N THR A 135 7.39 -0.55 -13.86
CA THR A 135 7.90 0.64 -13.16
C THR A 135 7.62 0.59 -11.67
N TRP A 136 6.45 0.14 -11.26
CA TRP A 136 6.11 0.01 -9.84
C TRP A 136 6.89 -1.09 -9.14
N ILE A 137 7.13 -2.23 -9.79
CA ILE A 137 7.99 -3.29 -9.24
C ILE A 137 9.40 -2.75 -8.98
N ASP A 138 9.96 -1.98 -9.91
CA ASP A 138 11.30 -1.38 -9.76
C ASP A 138 11.33 -0.36 -8.60
N LYS A 139 10.31 0.48 -8.49
CA LYS A 139 10.18 1.44 -7.37
C LYS A 139 10.09 0.73 -6.02
N ILE A 140 9.24 -0.30 -5.90
CA ILE A 140 9.10 -1.07 -4.67
C ILE A 140 10.41 -1.78 -4.33
N THR A 141 11.09 -2.35 -5.32
CA THR A 141 12.40 -2.98 -5.13
C THR A 141 13.43 -1.98 -4.62
N THR A 142 13.42 -0.76 -5.14
CA THR A 142 14.29 0.33 -4.68
C THR A 142 13.97 0.72 -3.22
N ILE A 143 12.69 0.77 -2.85
CA ILE A 143 12.27 1.01 -1.46
C ILE A 143 12.83 -0.07 -0.54
N TYR A 144 12.71 -1.34 -0.91
CA TYR A 144 13.27 -2.44 -0.12
C TYR A 144 14.80 -2.34 -0.01
N ALA A 145 15.49 -2.03 -1.10
CA ALA A 145 16.93 -1.86 -1.11
C ALA A 145 17.40 -0.73 -0.18
N SER A 146 16.66 0.39 -0.14
CA SER A 146 16.95 1.51 0.77
C SER A 146 16.80 1.14 2.25
N MET A 147 15.97 0.13 2.55
CA MET A 147 15.83 -0.43 3.90
C MET A 147 16.85 -1.55 4.20
N GLY A 148 17.77 -1.84 3.30
CA GLY A 148 18.69 -2.97 3.43
C GLY A 148 18.03 -4.34 3.36
N LYS A 149 16.88 -4.45 2.69
CA LYS A 149 16.08 -5.68 2.58
C LYS A 149 15.87 -6.06 1.12
N ALA A 150 15.60 -7.33 0.86
CA ALA A 150 15.10 -7.77 -0.43
C ALA A 150 13.57 -7.82 -0.41
N PRO A 151 12.88 -7.54 -1.53
CA PRO A 151 11.42 -7.73 -1.61
C PRO A 151 11.07 -9.22 -1.54
N PRO A 152 9.79 -9.57 -1.26
CA PRO A 152 9.34 -10.95 -1.35
C PRO A 152 9.66 -11.57 -2.71
N LYS A 153 10.04 -12.84 -2.71
CA LYS A 153 10.14 -13.60 -3.95
C LYS A 153 8.74 -13.88 -4.51
N GLU A 154 8.69 -14.19 -5.78
CA GLU A 154 7.43 -14.61 -6.42
C GLU A 154 6.89 -15.86 -5.71
N GLY A 155 5.64 -15.77 -5.25
CA GLY A 155 4.97 -16.80 -4.47
C GLY A 155 5.14 -16.69 -2.95
N ASP A 156 6.06 -15.86 -2.45
CA ASP A 156 6.27 -15.59 -1.01
C ASP A 156 5.50 -14.33 -0.54
N GLU A 157 4.78 -13.65 -1.43
CA GLU A 157 4.09 -12.41 -1.12
C GLU A 157 2.93 -12.66 -0.14
N PRO A 158 2.81 -11.86 0.92
CA PRO A 158 1.68 -11.95 1.84
C PRO A 158 0.40 -11.44 1.15
N PRO A 159 -0.78 -11.88 1.61
CA PRO A 159 -2.04 -11.27 1.21
C PRO A 159 -2.12 -9.82 1.70
N ALA A 160 -3.08 -9.06 1.14
CA ALA A 160 -3.45 -7.75 1.69
C ALA A 160 -3.84 -7.86 3.17
N LEU A 161 -3.60 -6.78 3.93
CA LEU A 161 -4.05 -6.71 5.33
C LEU A 161 -5.57 -6.80 5.41
N PRO A 162 -6.12 -7.62 6.32
CA PRO A 162 -7.56 -7.71 6.49
C PRO A 162 -8.10 -6.36 6.98
N PHE A 163 -9.08 -5.83 6.27
CA PHE A 163 -9.80 -4.62 6.66
C PHE A 163 -11.02 -5.02 7.50
N THR A 164 -11.12 -4.42 8.67
CA THR A 164 -12.34 -4.46 9.50
C THR A 164 -12.87 -3.05 9.60
N ALA A 165 -14.03 -2.80 8.99
CA ALA A 165 -14.72 -1.52 9.20
C ALA A 165 -15.00 -1.38 10.70
N SER A 166 -14.41 -0.36 11.34
CA SER A 166 -14.83 0.00 12.69
C SER A 166 -16.27 0.50 12.59
N GLU A 167 -17.20 -0.18 13.20
CA GLU A 167 -18.53 0.36 13.43
C GLU A 167 -18.37 1.67 14.23
N LYS A 168 -18.79 2.78 13.61
CA LYS A 168 -18.86 4.09 14.27
C LYS A 168 -20.16 4.21 15.05
#